data_460d1eb77f5d0ba7efa86af29eabd040
#
_entry.id   460d1eb77f5d0ba7efa86af29eabd040
#
_cell.length_a   1.000
_cell.length_b   1.000
_cell.length_c   1.000
_cell.angle_alpha   90.00
_cell.angle_beta   90.00
_cell.angle_gamma   90.00
#
_symmetry.space_group_name_H-M   'P 1'
#
loop_
_entity.id
_entity.type
_entity.pdbx_description
1 polymer ?
#
loop_
_entity_poly.entity_id
_entity_poly.type
_entity_poly.pdbx_seq_one_letter_code
_entity_poly.pdbx_strand_id
1 'polypeptide(L)'
;MESRTLYRVQKEDLPKMEELLTQCFARDPLYCKLIPDEETRKRLLPELFKCDLSEFFELCQIYSDSPELNSVIVVSDESEPYDPFRYYLTEALAALKTDEYLIREDPSLKTFWNFVRGKDYLNSRWTAQLHQEERLHIIYLAVRQGMQHHGLSALLLNEVIAYAESRRLMISLETHNPKNVPLYEHFGFKVFGVVEKHFDLKQYCLVREVQ
;
A
#
# COMPACT_ATOMS: atom_id res chain seq x y z
N MET A 1 -15.61 -4.82 3.41
CA MET A 1 -15.61 -6.15 2.74
C MET A 1 -15.74 -7.25 3.79
N GLU A 2 -16.61 -8.24 3.60
CA GLU A 2 -16.64 -9.45 4.44
C GLU A 2 -16.16 -10.63 3.58
N SER A 3 -15.06 -11.24 3.96
CA SER A 3 -14.54 -12.46 3.33
C SER A 3 -14.76 -13.66 4.26
N ARG A 4 -15.14 -14.79 3.68
CA ARG A 4 -15.27 -16.07 4.41
C ARG A 4 -14.01 -16.94 4.28
N THR A 5 -13.12 -16.58 3.39
CA THR A 5 -11.93 -17.34 3.03
C THR A 5 -10.66 -16.69 3.56
N LEU A 6 -10.65 -15.36 3.72
CA LEU A 6 -9.50 -14.63 4.23
C LEU A 6 -9.59 -14.37 5.74
N TYR A 7 -8.45 -14.42 6.37
CA TYR A 7 -8.29 -14.00 7.76
C TYR A 7 -8.28 -12.47 7.84
N ARG A 8 -9.19 -11.90 8.63
CA ARG A 8 -9.17 -10.46 8.92
C ARG A 8 -8.11 -10.18 9.97
N VAL A 9 -7.12 -9.39 9.63
CA VAL A 9 -6.00 -9.04 10.51
C VAL A 9 -6.50 -8.31 11.75
N GLN A 10 -6.02 -8.74 12.92
CA GLN A 10 -6.36 -8.18 14.22
C GLN A 10 -5.25 -7.21 14.68
N LYS A 11 -5.55 -6.39 15.69
CA LYS A 11 -4.58 -5.41 16.20
C LYS A 11 -3.30 -6.05 16.74
N GLU A 12 -3.44 -7.22 17.32
CA GLU A 12 -2.34 -8.03 17.86
C GLU A 12 -1.40 -8.57 16.78
N ASP A 13 -1.85 -8.60 15.52
CA ASP A 13 -1.06 -9.08 14.39
C ASP A 13 -0.20 -7.99 13.75
N LEU A 14 -0.43 -6.70 14.09
CA LEU A 14 0.28 -5.58 13.47
C LEU A 14 1.81 -5.71 13.53
N PRO A 15 2.45 -6.21 14.62
CA PRO A 15 3.90 -6.42 14.63
C PRO A 15 4.37 -7.44 13.58
N LYS A 16 3.61 -8.51 13.34
CA LYS A 16 3.94 -9.50 12.29
C LYS A 16 3.78 -8.90 10.89
N MET A 17 2.76 -8.05 10.73
CA MET A 17 2.52 -7.36 9.46
C MET A 17 3.61 -6.33 9.17
N GLU A 18 4.07 -5.56 10.16
CA GLU A 18 5.21 -4.65 10.05
C GLU A 18 6.45 -5.39 9.55
N GLU A 19 6.77 -6.54 10.16
CA GLU A 19 7.88 -7.38 9.72
C GLU A 19 7.73 -7.85 8.27
N LEU A 20 6.53 -8.33 7.90
CA LEU A 20 6.24 -8.78 6.53
C LEU A 20 6.44 -7.66 5.52
N LEU A 21 5.84 -6.48 5.75
CA LEU A 21 5.97 -5.33 4.85
C LEU A 21 7.43 -4.88 4.76
N THR A 22 8.14 -4.78 5.88
CA THR A 22 9.55 -4.42 5.91
C THR A 22 10.39 -5.36 5.03
N GLN A 23 10.20 -6.67 5.14
CA GLN A 23 10.89 -7.66 4.31
C GLN A 23 10.54 -7.54 2.82
N CYS A 24 9.26 -7.38 2.51
CA CYS A 24 8.77 -7.33 1.12
C CYS A 24 9.20 -6.06 0.40
N PHE A 25 9.22 -4.92 1.10
CA PHE A 25 9.49 -3.62 0.50
C PHE A 25 10.94 -3.12 0.69
N ALA A 26 11.81 -3.87 1.39
CA ALA A 26 13.21 -3.49 1.61
C ALA A 26 13.99 -3.16 0.31
N ARG A 27 13.60 -3.76 -0.80
CA ARG A 27 14.19 -3.56 -2.13
C ARG A 27 13.21 -2.97 -3.15
N ASP A 28 12.08 -2.45 -2.70
CA ASP A 28 11.13 -1.78 -3.58
C ASP A 28 11.76 -0.52 -4.19
N PRO A 29 11.56 -0.25 -5.49
CA PRO A 29 12.13 0.91 -6.17
C PRO A 29 11.83 2.24 -5.48
N LEU A 30 10.63 2.43 -4.93
CA LEU A 30 10.24 3.64 -4.21
C LEU A 30 11.18 3.89 -3.01
N TYR A 31 11.25 2.92 -2.09
CA TYR A 31 12.04 3.06 -0.87
C TYR A 31 13.54 3.10 -1.16
N CYS A 32 14.02 2.38 -2.18
CA CYS A 32 15.43 2.48 -2.61
C CYS A 32 15.79 3.88 -3.12
N LYS A 33 14.85 4.61 -3.74
CA LYS A 33 15.07 5.98 -4.21
C LYS A 33 14.90 7.02 -3.10
N LEU A 34 13.91 6.85 -2.24
CA LEU A 34 13.66 7.77 -1.12
C LEU A 34 14.72 7.62 -0.01
N ILE A 35 15.18 6.40 0.26
CA ILE A 35 16.15 6.05 1.30
C ILE A 35 17.32 5.27 0.64
N PRO A 36 18.23 5.94 -0.07
CA PRO A 36 19.28 5.28 -0.83
C PRO A 36 20.28 4.51 0.04
N ASP A 37 20.56 5.02 1.25
CA ASP A 37 21.42 4.33 2.20
C ASP A 37 20.73 3.09 2.78
N GLU A 38 21.35 1.92 2.60
CA GLU A 38 20.76 0.64 2.98
C GLU A 38 20.61 0.49 4.51
N GLU A 39 21.57 0.98 5.26
CA GLU A 39 21.53 0.87 6.72
C GLU A 39 20.47 1.80 7.32
N THR A 40 20.35 3.02 6.79
CA THR A 40 19.25 3.93 7.13
C THR A 40 17.91 3.31 6.77
N ARG A 41 17.81 2.69 5.58
CA ARG A 41 16.58 2.03 5.13
C ARG A 41 16.18 0.86 6.04
N LYS A 42 17.12 0.04 6.48
CA LYS A 42 16.86 -1.07 7.41
C LYS A 42 16.30 -0.58 8.76
N ARG A 43 16.77 0.56 9.26
CA ARG A 43 16.26 1.14 10.51
C ARG A 43 14.93 1.86 10.34
N LEU A 44 14.75 2.57 9.22
CA LEU A 44 13.63 3.47 9.03
C LEU A 44 12.36 2.76 8.52
N LEU A 45 12.47 1.75 7.65
CA LEU A 45 11.32 1.07 7.08
C LEU A 45 10.36 0.47 8.12
N PRO A 46 10.83 -0.21 9.19
CA PRO A 46 9.92 -0.72 10.23
C PRO A 46 9.09 0.40 10.86
N GLU A 47 9.72 1.54 11.16
CA GLU A 47 9.04 2.68 11.79
C GLU A 47 8.02 3.34 10.84
N LEU A 48 8.34 3.43 9.54
CA LEU A 48 7.40 3.92 8.53
C LEU A 48 6.19 3.00 8.43
N PHE A 49 6.39 1.69 8.29
CA PHE A 49 5.26 0.74 8.21
C PHE A 49 4.45 0.71 9.51
N LYS A 50 5.08 0.88 10.66
CA LYS A 50 4.36 1.00 11.93
C LYS A 50 3.44 2.24 11.96
N CYS A 51 3.90 3.38 11.40
CA CYS A 51 3.05 4.56 11.23
C CYS A 51 1.87 4.28 10.29
N ASP A 52 2.18 3.76 9.09
CA ASP A 52 1.17 3.42 8.09
C ASP A 52 0.14 2.44 8.63
N LEU A 53 0.59 1.37 9.29
CA LEU A 53 -0.29 0.34 9.86
C LEU A 53 -1.17 0.87 10.99
N SER A 54 -0.69 1.82 11.77
CA SER A 54 -1.50 2.47 12.81
C SER A 54 -2.66 3.28 12.21
N GLU A 55 -2.45 3.88 11.04
CA GLU A 55 -3.46 4.61 10.29
C GLU A 55 -4.42 3.65 9.56
N PHE A 56 -3.87 2.72 8.78
CA PHE A 56 -4.67 1.83 7.94
C PHE A 56 -5.50 0.84 8.73
N PHE A 57 -5.07 0.45 9.94
CA PHE A 57 -5.89 -0.39 10.80
C PHE A 57 -7.20 0.29 11.22
N GLU A 58 -7.17 1.62 11.36
CA GLU A 58 -8.33 2.42 11.75
C GLU A 58 -9.22 2.81 10.55
N LEU A 59 -8.63 2.96 9.35
CA LEU A 59 -9.28 3.54 8.17
C LEU A 59 -9.53 2.55 7.04
N CYS A 60 -8.81 1.42 7.00
CA CYS A 60 -8.83 0.47 5.90
C CYS A 60 -9.24 -0.92 6.34
N GLN A 61 -9.40 -1.79 5.37
CA GLN A 61 -9.67 -3.20 5.58
C GLN A 61 -8.41 -4.00 5.29
N ILE A 62 -7.98 -4.83 6.24
CA ILE A 62 -6.75 -5.60 6.16
C ILE A 62 -7.06 -7.09 6.25
N TYR A 63 -6.62 -7.83 5.23
CA TYR A 63 -6.81 -9.27 5.16
C TYR A 63 -5.51 -10.01 4.87
N SER A 64 -5.45 -11.26 5.31
CA SER A 64 -4.34 -12.19 5.09
C SER A 64 -4.87 -13.54 4.62
N ASP A 65 -3.96 -14.36 4.08
CA ASP A 65 -4.24 -15.76 3.77
C ASP A 65 -4.59 -16.57 5.02
N SER A 66 -3.98 -16.24 6.15
CA SER A 66 -4.08 -16.98 7.40
C SER A 66 -3.59 -16.14 8.60
N PRO A 67 -3.78 -16.60 9.87
CA PRO A 67 -3.20 -15.94 11.05
C PRO A 67 -1.66 -15.91 11.09
N GLU A 68 -1.00 -16.73 10.26
CA GLU A 68 0.47 -16.73 10.09
C GLU A 68 0.96 -15.53 9.31
N LEU A 69 0.09 -14.82 8.57
CA LEU A 69 0.41 -13.67 7.73
C LEU A 69 1.55 -13.95 6.73
N ASN A 70 1.37 -14.99 5.90
CA ASN A 70 2.28 -15.23 4.78
C ASN A 70 2.06 -14.27 3.63
N SER A 71 0.86 -13.70 3.55
CA SER A 71 0.50 -12.66 2.60
C SER A 71 -0.50 -11.70 3.22
N VAL A 72 -0.50 -10.44 2.79
CA VAL A 72 -1.47 -9.44 3.24
C VAL A 72 -1.93 -8.56 2.09
N ILE A 73 -3.17 -8.09 2.20
CA ILE A 73 -3.72 -7.04 1.35
C ILE A 73 -4.38 -5.97 2.21
N VAL A 74 -4.08 -4.71 1.92
CA VAL A 74 -4.69 -3.53 2.53
C VAL A 74 -5.54 -2.83 1.50
N VAL A 75 -6.82 -2.64 1.81
CA VAL A 75 -7.81 -2.08 0.89
C VAL A 75 -8.54 -0.92 1.56
N SER A 76 -8.54 0.24 0.92
CA SER A 76 -9.47 1.33 1.24
C SER A 76 -10.75 1.14 0.45
N ASP A 77 -11.89 1.15 1.12
CA ASP A 77 -13.21 1.10 0.49
C ASP A 77 -13.82 2.51 0.50
N GLU A 78 -13.65 3.22 -0.61
CA GLU A 78 -14.09 4.61 -0.74
C GLU A 78 -15.60 4.72 -1.03
N SER A 79 -16.32 3.59 -1.10
CA SER A 79 -17.78 3.56 -1.14
C SER A 79 -18.43 3.59 0.26
N GLU A 80 -17.65 3.31 1.31
CA GLU A 80 -18.14 3.36 2.69
C GLU A 80 -18.04 4.77 3.26
N PRO A 81 -19.07 5.25 3.99
CA PRO A 81 -19.01 6.55 4.63
C PRO A 81 -17.90 6.57 5.71
N TYR A 82 -17.12 7.62 5.73
CA TYR A 82 -16.06 7.82 6.71
C TYR A 82 -16.33 9.07 7.56
N ASP A 83 -15.80 9.10 8.79
CA ASP A 83 -15.79 10.28 9.63
C ASP A 83 -14.65 11.21 9.22
N PRO A 84 -14.92 12.38 8.59
CA PRO A 84 -13.86 13.26 8.11
C PRO A 84 -12.93 13.75 9.23
N PHE A 85 -13.45 14.00 10.43
CA PHE A 85 -12.64 14.49 11.54
C PHE A 85 -11.65 13.40 12.01
N ARG A 86 -12.13 12.17 12.18
CA ARG A 86 -11.29 11.03 12.55
C ARG A 86 -10.24 10.76 11.47
N TYR A 87 -10.63 10.80 10.20
CA TYR A 87 -9.72 10.61 9.06
C TYR A 87 -8.57 11.63 9.11
N TYR A 88 -8.87 12.93 9.11
CA TYR A 88 -7.84 13.97 9.12
C TYR A 88 -6.97 13.95 10.38
N LEU A 89 -7.52 13.61 11.52
CA LEU A 89 -6.74 13.50 12.77
C LEU A 89 -5.74 12.33 12.69
N THR A 90 -6.18 11.17 12.19
CA THR A 90 -5.34 9.99 12.07
C THR A 90 -4.21 10.22 11.06
N GLU A 91 -4.53 10.78 9.88
CA GLU A 91 -3.55 11.15 8.85
C GLU A 91 -2.52 12.17 9.38
N ALA A 92 -2.97 13.21 10.08
CA ALA A 92 -2.07 14.21 10.65
C ALA A 92 -1.13 13.63 11.71
N LEU A 93 -1.61 12.73 12.57
CA LEU A 93 -0.77 12.08 13.59
C LEU A 93 0.25 11.13 12.96
N ALA A 94 -0.13 10.38 11.92
CA ALA A 94 0.78 9.52 11.19
C ALA A 94 1.87 10.34 10.48
N ALA A 95 1.52 11.44 9.81
CA ALA A 95 2.45 12.34 9.16
C ALA A 95 3.48 12.93 10.14
N LEU A 96 3.04 13.42 11.31
CA LEU A 96 3.93 13.97 12.33
C LEU A 96 4.94 12.92 12.85
N LYS A 97 4.49 11.69 13.07
CA LYS A 97 5.38 10.59 13.50
C LYS A 97 6.38 10.23 12.40
N THR A 98 5.92 10.17 11.16
CA THR A 98 6.79 9.91 10.00
C THR A 98 7.89 10.96 9.91
N ASP A 99 7.57 12.25 10.00
CA ASP A 99 8.54 13.33 9.97
C ASP A 99 9.56 13.23 11.13
N GLU A 100 9.10 12.89 12.34
CA GLU A 100 9.96 12.65 13.50
C GLU A 100 10.98 11.53 13.22
N TYR A 101 10.52 10.40 12.69
CA TYR A 101 11.40 9.27 12.37
C TYR A 101 12.39 9.59 11.25
N LEU A 102 11.96 10.29 10.19
CA LEU A 102 12.83 10.71 9.09
C LEU A 102 14.00 11.58 9.59
N ILE A 103 13.72 12.52 10.51
CA ILE A 103 14.74 13.40 11.09
C ILE A 103 15.64 12.66 12.07
N ARG A 104 15.07 11.77 12.88
CA ARG A 104 15.82 11.01 13.89
C ARG A 104 16.82 10.04 13.26
N GLU A 105 16.39 9.30 12.24
CA GLU A 105 17.21 8.24 11.62
C GLU A 105 18.23 8.77 10.60
N ASP A 106 17.97 9.95 10.04
CA ASP A 106 18.92 10.66 9.17
C ASP A 106 19.06 12.14 9.56
N PRO A 107 19.93 12.47 10.54
CA PRO A 107 20.14 13.85 10.98
C PRO A 107 20.68 14.78 9.88
N SER A 108 21.17 14.25 8.75
CA SER A 108 21.55 15.06 7.59
C SER A 108 20.35 15.67 6.87
N LEU A 109 19.15 15.27 7.23
CA LEU A 109 17.89 15.65 6.60
C LEU A 109 17.77 15.24 5.10
N LYS A 110 18.72 14.48 4.58
CA LYS A 110 18.72 14.07 3.17
C LYS A 110 17.50 13.19 2.84
N THR A 111 17.24 12.21 3.70
CA THR A 111 16.07 11.33 3.57
C THR A 111 14.78 12.13 3.70
N PHE A 112 14.66 13.03 4.67
CA PHE A 112 13.52 13.93 4.82
C PHE A 112 13.24 14.72 3.53
N TRP A 113 14.26 15.36 2.96
CA TRP A 113 14.09 16.09 1.70
C TRP A 113 13.74 15.19 0.52
N ASN A 114 14.21 13.93 0.49
CA ASN A 114 13.80 12.97 -0.52
C ASN A 114 12.29 12.66 -0.42
N PHE A 115 11.75 12.51 0.80
CA PHE A 115 10.30 12.32 1.01
C PHE A 115 9.50 13.55 0.58
N VAL A 116 9.92 14.75 0.97
CA VAL A 116 9.28 16.01 0.53
C VAL A 116 9.26 16.10 -1.00
N ARG A 117 10.38 15.78 -1.65
CA ARG A 117 10.49 15.81 -3.12
C ARG A 117 9.73 14.68 -3.79
N GLY A 118 9.66 13.51 -3.14
CA GLY A 118 8.99 12.31 -3.64
C GLY A 118 7.51 12.23 -3.29
N LYS A 119 6.92 13.26 -2.68
CA LYS A 119 5.54 13.25 -2.18
C LYS A 119 4.50 12.80 -3.22
N ASP A 120 4.74 13.05 -4.50
CA ASP A 120 3.83 12.66 -5.59
C ASP A 120 3.78 11.14 -5.80
N TYR A 121 4.76 10.39 -5.29
CA TYR A 121 4.82 8.92 -5.33
C TYR A 121 4.29 8.26 -4.04
N LEU A 122 3.97 9.06 -3.02
CA LEU A 122 3.50 8.61 -1.71
C LEU A 122 2.00 8.83 -1.51
N ASN A 123 1.28 9.16 -2.58
CA ASN A 123 -0.14 9.43 -2.51
C ASN A 123 -0.84 8.99 -3.79
N SER A 124 -2.13 8.76 -3.68
CA SER A 124 -2.99 8.30 -4.78
C SER A 124 -3.75 9.44 -5.46
N ARG A 125 -3.20 10.67 -5.49
CA ARG A 125 -3.87 11.85 -6.08
C ARG A 125 -4.24 11.69 -7.55
N TRP A 126 -3.56 10.80 -8.27
CA TRP A 126 -3.91 10.48 -9.65
C TRP A 126 -5.33 9.93 -9.78
N THR A 127 -5.88 9.32 -8.74
CA THR A 127 -7.23 8.77 -8.72
C THR A 127 -8.31 9.83 -8.87
N ALA A 128 -8.01 11.10 -8.56
CA ALA A 128 -8.92 12.23 -8.82
C ALA A 128 -9.24 12.43 -10.32
N GLN A 129 -8.50 11.78 -11.22
CA GLN A 129 -8.77 11.78 -12.66
C GLN A 129 -9.69 10.63 -13.09
N LEU A 130 -10.08 9.74 -12.19
CA LEU A 130 -11.00 8.65 -12.48
C LEU A 130 -12.44 9.14 -12.52
N HIS A 131 -13.25 8.50 -13.35
CA HIS A 131 -14.67 8.87 -13.53
C HIS A 131 -15.56 8.40 -12.38
N GLN A 132 -15.06 7.48 -11.57
CA GLN A 132 -15.79 6.87 -10.47
C GLN A 132 -15.09 7.20 -9.14
N GLU A 133 -15.80 7.95 -8.28
CA GLU A 133 -15.32 8.30 -6.94
C GLU A 133 -15.40 7.09 -6.01
N GLU A 134 -16.55 6.38 -6.03
CA GLU A 134 -16.73 5.15 -5.25
C GLU A 134 -15.95 4.00 -5.87
N ARG A 135 -14.90 3.56 -5.20
CA ARG A 135 -14.00 2.49 -5.65
C ARG A 135 -13.31 1.80 -4.48
N LEU A 136 -12.70 0.68 -4.77
CA LEU A 136 -11.71 0.07 -3.88
C LEU A 136 -10.30 0.53 -4.29
N HIS A 137 -9.48 0.91 -3.33
CA HIS A 137 -8.08 1.20 -3.57
C HIS A 137 -7.20 0.22 -2.84
N ILE A 138 -6.38 -0.56 -3.56
CA ILE A 138 -5.42 -1.48 -2.97
C ILE A 138 -4.15 -0.68 -2.65
N ILE A 139 -3.87 -0.53 -1.35
CA ILE A 139 -2.72 0.23 -0.84
C ILE A 139 -1.49 -0.67 -0.77
N TYR A 140 -1.62 -1.86 -0.17
CA TYR A 140 -0.55 -2.85 -0.08
C TYR A 140 -1.04 -4.22 -0.53
N LEU A 141 -0.19 -4.91 -1.29
CA LEU A 141 -0.25 -6.34 -1.55
C LEU A 141 1.15 -6.90 -1.34
N ALA A 142 1.33 -7.73 -0.34
CA ALA A 142 2.62 -8.32 -0.01
C ALA A 142 2.50 -9.83 0.20
N VAL A 143 3.52 -10.56 -0.25
CA VAL A 143 3.66 -12.02 -0.07
C VAL A 143 5.07 -12.29 0.43
N ARG A 144 5.19 -12.99 1.56
CA ARG A 144 6.47 -13.39 2.16
C ARG A 144 7.35 -14.09 1.13
N GLN A 145 8.63 -13.73 1.07
CA GLN A 145 9.54 -14.17 0.01
C GLN A 145 9.56 -15.69 -0.15
N GLY A 146 9.56 -16.47 0.92
CA GLY A 146 9.53 -17.93 0.88
C GLY A 146 8.17 -18.53 0.49
N MET A 147 7.11 -17.70 0.40
CA MET A 147 5.74 -18.12 0.07
C MET A 147 5.27 -17.57 -1.28
N GLN A 148 6.16 -16.92 -2.03
CA GLN A 148 5.87 -16.47 -3.38
C GLN A 148 5.68 -17.68 -4.32
N HIS A 149 4.94 -17.47 -5.42
CA HIS A 149 4.60 -18.51 -6.41
C HIS A 149 3.67 -19.63 -5.91
N HIS A 150 3.09 -19.51 -4.71
CA HIS A 150 2.10 -20.46 -4.17
C HIS A 150 0.66 -19.99 -4.34
N GLY A 151 0.41 -18.99 -5.19
CA GLY A 151 -0.93 -18.49 -5.49
C GLY A 151 -1.54 -17.53 -4.44
N LEU A 152 -0.79 -17.13 -3.40
CA LEU A 152 -1.32 -16.29 -2.32
C LEU A 152 -1.76 -14.90 -2.80
N SER A 153 -1.02 -14.27 -3.71
CA SER A 153 -1.45 -13.01 -4.34
C SER A 153 -2.75 -13.18 -5.13
N ALA A 154 -2.90 -14.33 -5.82
CA ALA A 154 -4.11 -14.65 -6.56
C ALA A 154 -5.31 -14.85 -5.61
N LEU A 155 -5.10 -15.54 -4.49
CA LEU A 155 -6.13 -15.72 -3.47
C LEU A 155 -6.64 -14.35 -2.97
N LEU A 156 -5.75 -13.45 -2.57
CA LEU A 156 -6.10 -12.14 -2.05
C LEU A 156 -6.79 -11.25 -3.12
N LEU A 157 -6.22 -11.21 -4.34
CA LEU A 157 -6.77 -10.39 -5.42
C LEU A 157 -8.15 -10.89 -5.85
N ASN A 158 -8.37 -12.20 -5.98
CA ASN A 158 -9.66 -12.75 -6.37
C ASN A 158 -10.77 -12.41 -5.38
N GLU A 159 -10.50 -12.41 -4.08
CA GLU A 159 -11.48 -12.01 -3.07
C GLU A 159 -11.86 -10.52 -3.18
N VAL A 160 -10.86 -9.64 -3.37
CA VAL A 160 -11.12 -8.22 -3.58
C VAL A 160 -11.88 -7.99 -4.88
N ILE A 161 -11.53 -8.68 -5.95
CA ILE A 161 -12.21 -8.61 -7.24
C ILE A 161 -13.67 -9.08 -7.13
N ALA A 162 -13.91 -10.23 -6.50
CA ALA A 162 -15.26 -10.75 -6.30
C ALA A 162 -16.15 -9.79 -5.48
N TYR A 163 -15.57 -9.18 -4.44
CA TYR A 163 -16.28 -8.16 -3.67
C TYR A 163 -16.60 -6.92 -4.52
N ALA A 164 -15.61 -6.40 -5.26
CA ALA A 164 -15.78 -5.24 -6.13
C ALA A 164 -16.87 -5.50 -7.20
N GLU A 165 -16.85 -6.66 -7.83
CA GLU A 165 -17.86 -7.06 -8.83
C GLU A 165 -19.27 -7.12 -8.22
N SER A 166 -19.41 -7.69 -7.02
CA SER A 166 -20.70 -7.75 -6.33
C SER A 166 -21.30 -6.39 -6.00
N ARG A 167 -20.44 -5.38 -5.82
CA ARG A 167 -20.80 -3.99 -5.49
C ARG A 167 -20.74 -3.05 -6.69
N ARG A 168 -20.29 -3.52 -7.84
CA ARG A 168 -20.03 -2.74 -9.06
C ARG A 168 -19.03 -1.60 -8.82
N LEU A 169 -17.98 -1.87 -8.05
CA LEU A 169 -16.92 -0.92 -7.75
C LEU A 169 -15.71 -1.12 -8.66
N MET A 170 -15.14 -0.03 -9.14
CA MET A 170 -13.82 -0.03 -9.77
C MET A 170 -12.76 -0.39 -8.73
N ILE A 171 -11.66 -1.02 -9.15
CA ILE A 171 -10.49 -1.22 -8.30
C ILE A 171 -9.33 -0.41 -8.87
N SER A 172 -8.63 0.32 -8.01
CA SER A 172 -7.43 1.07 -8.35
C SER A 172 -6.25 0.64 -7.48
N LEU A 173 -5.04 0.76 -8.00
CA LEU A 173 -3.79 0.56 -7.27
C LEU A 173 -2.65 1.27 -7.98
N GLU A 174 -1.52 1.42 -7.29
CA GLU A 174 -0.27 1.82 -7.90
C GLU A 174 0.88 0.86 -7.55
N THR A 175 1.88 0.80 -8.42
CA THR A 175 3.13 0.09 -8.16
C THR A 175 4.32 0.83 -8.76
N HIS A 176 5.44 0.82 -8.05
CA HIS A 176 6.71 1.38 -8.52
C HIS A 176 7.62 0.32 -9.14
N ASN A 177 7.23 -0.95 -9.00
CA ASN A 177 7.99 -2.06 -9.57
C ASN A 177 7.34 -2.50 -10.91
N PRO A 178 8.00 -2.24 -12.06
CA PRO A 178 7.44 -2.62 -13.37
C PRO A 178 7.21 -4.11 -13.52
N LYS A 179 7.88 -4.95 -12.73
CA LYS A 179 7.68 -6.41 -12.75
C LYS A 179 6.33 -6.84 -12.21
N ASN A 180 5.65 -5.96 -11.44
CA ASN A 180 4.32 -6.25 -10.91
C ASN A 180 3.21 -5.94 -11.92
N VAL A 181 3.47 -5.11 -12.93
CA VAL A 181 2.45 -4.72 -13.94
C VAL A 181 1.85 -5.95 -14.63
N PRO A 182 2.63 -6.92 -15.17
CA PRO A 182 2.05 -8.11 -15.80
C PRO A 182 1.21 -8.97 -14.85
N LEU A 183 1.53 -8.99 -13.55
CA LEU A 183 0.71 -9.68 -12.55
C LEU A 183 -0.69 -9.05 -12.51
N TYR A 184 -0.78 -7.73 -12.36
CA TYR A 184 -2.06 -7.05 -12.29
C TYR A 184 -2.83 -7.12 -13.61
N GLU A 185 -2.15 -7.03 -14.77
CA GLU A 185 -2.78 -7.19 -16.08
C GLU A 185 -3.42 -8.57 -16.23
N HIS A 186 -2.81 -9.63 -15.69
CA HIS A 186 -3.39 -10.98 -15.64
C HIS A 186 -4.73 -11.02 -14.90
N PHE A 187 -4.93 -10.16 -13.90
CA PHE A 187 -6.18 -10.00 -13.14
C PHE A 187 -7.12 -8.95 -13.75
N GLY A 188 -6.88 -8.52 -14.99
CA GLY A 188 -7.76 -7.61 -15.72
C GLY A 188 -7.56 -6.13 -15.41
N PHE A 189 -6.52 -5.76 -14.67
CA PHE A 189 -6.12 -4.37 -14.53
C PHE A 189 -5.51 -3.84 -15.81
N LYS A 190 -5.66 -2.53 -16.03
CA LYS A 190 -5.03 -1.82 -17.14
C LYS A 190 -4.24 -0.63 -16.60
N VAL A 191 -3.10 -0.34 -17.20
CA VAL A 191 -2.36 0.89 -16.89
C VAL A 191 -3.18 2.08 -17.35
N PHE A 192 -3.65 2.86 -16.40
CA PHE A 192 -4.38 4.12 -16.62
C PHE A 192 -3.41 5.26 -16.93
N GLY A 193 -2.27 5.28 -16.21
CA GLY A 193 -1.27 6.31 -16.39
C GLY A 193 0.05 5.96 -15.70
N VAL A 194 1.06 6.78 -15.96
CA VAL A 194 2.38 6.67 -15.32
C VAL A 194 2.78 8.03 -14.78
N VAL A 195 3.07 8.10 -13.48
CA VAL A 195 3.65 9.29 -12.85
C VAL A 195 5.16 9.15 -12.92
N GLU A 196 5.83 10.11 -13.57
CA GLU A 196 7.30 10.18 -13.71
C GLU A 196 7.73 11.62 -13.50
N LYS A 197 8.21 11.97 -12.29
CA LYS A 197 8.56 13.34 -11.92
C LYS A 197 9.99 13.49 -11.40
N HIS A 198 10.39 12.60 -10.49
CA HIS A 198 11.65 12.69 -9.76
C HIS A 198 12.34 11.34 -9.64
N PHE A 199 13.63 11.32 -9.34
CA PHE A 199 14.43 10.14 -8.97
C PHE A 199 14.60 9.08 -10.07
N ASP A 200 14.25 9.36 -11.34
CA ASP A 200 14.17 8.32 -12.37
C ASP A 200 13.32 7.14 -11.88
N LEU A 201 12.16 7.47 -11.31
CA LEU A 201 11.21 6.56 -10.72
C LEU A 201 9.88 6.69 -11.44
N LYS A 202 9.24 5.55 -11.74
CA LYS A 202 7.91 5.47 -12.34
C LYS A 202 6.93 4.88 -11.33
N GLN A 203 5.78 5.52 -11.23
CA GLN A 203 4.61 4.97 -10.55
C GLN A 203 3.60 4.58 -11.62
N TYR A 204 3.36 3.29 -11.76
CA TYR A 204 2.33 2.75 -12.65
C TYR A 204 1.00 2.77 -11.92
N CYS A 205 0.06 3.54 -12.43
CA CYS A 205 -1.29 3.67 -11.90
C CYS A 205 -2.19 2.71 -12.69
N LEU A 206 -2.82 1.76 -12.02
CA LEU A 206 -3.62 0.72 -12.66
C LEU A 206 -5.06 0.76 -12.17
N VAL A 207 -5.98 0.47 -13.07
CA VAL A 207 -7.40 0.36 -12.78
C VAL A 207 -7.97 -0.94 -13.34
N ARG A 208 -8.94 -1.50 -12.64
CA ARG A 208 -9.80 -2.58 -13.11
C ARG A 208 -11.25 -2.11 -13.01
N GLU A 209 -11.88 -1.98 -14.16
CA GLU A 209 -13.29 -1.65 -14.26
C GLU A 209 -14.15 -2.89 -13.97
N VAL A 210 -15.40 -2.64 -13.59
CA VAL A 210 -16.40 -3.71 -13.43
C VAL A 210 -16.69 -4.33 -14.80
N GLN A 211 -16.74 -5.63 -14.87
CA GLN A 211 -17.15 -6.36 -16.06
C GLN A 211 -18.65 -6.62 -16.07
#